data_716aa296b907017b19be8257caa36812
#
_entry.id   716aa296b907017b19be8257caa36812
#
_cell.length_a   1.000
_cell.length_b   1.000
_cell.length_c   1.000
_cell.angle_alpha   90.00
_cell.angle_beta   90.00
_cell.angle_gamma   90.00
#
_symmetry.space_group_name_H-M   'P 1'
#
loop_
_entity.id
_entity.type
_entity.pdbx_description
1 polymer ?
#
loop_
_entity_poly.entity_id
_entity_poly.type
_entity_poly.pdbx_seq_one_letter_code
_entity_poly.pdbx_strand_id
1 'polypeptide(L)'
;MSRDVVVLSAVRSAIGTFNGSLSSLEPSELGGIVMKEAVARSGVDPALINYITVGNTIPTDNRYAYVARVASIQAGLPMESVAMALNRLCSSGLQAIVTTAQQIMLGDCDYGIGGGVEVMSRGMYGSPAMRSGARMGDTKMIDLMVSVLTDPFGVGHMGVTAENLVEKWKLTREEQDALAVESHRRAAHAIKEGRFKSQIVPITIKTRKGDVVFDTDEHCKPETTMETLAKMKAVFKKEGGSVTAGNASGINDGAAFFVLAEAEAAKKAGHKPIARLVSYAVAGVPNHIMGEGPIPATKIALERAGLKLDQIDVIESNEAFAAQALAVTKGLGLDPAKTNVNGGAIALGHPIGCSGAAIATKAIHELHRVQGKYALVTMCIGGGQGIATIFERL
;
A
#
# COMPACT_ATOMS: atom_id res chain seq x y z
N MET A 1 14.64 -23.70 15.24
CA MET A 1 13.64 -23.74 14.16
C MET A 1 13.06 -22.34 14.06
N SER A 2 12.92 -21.76 12.87
CA SER A 2 12.25 -20.46 12.72
C SER A 2 10.80 -20.62 13.10
N ARG A 3 10.27 -19.64 13.87
CA ARG A 3 8.86 -19.59 14.26
C ARG A 3 8.02 -19.21 13.06
N ASP A 4 6.95 -19.93 12.77
CA ASP A 4 6.02 -19.63 11.70
C ASP A 4 5.11 -18.44 12.08
N VAL A 5 4.84 -17.56 11.13
CA VAL A 5 4.02 -16.37 11.35
C VAL A 5 2.70 -16.50 10.60
N VAL A 6 1.61 -16.37 11.34
CA VAL A 6 0.25 -16.42 10.80
C VAL A 6 -0.46 -15.08 10.91
N VAL A 7 -1.42 -14.86 10.02
CA VAL A 7 -2.29 -13.69 9.97
C VAL A 7 -3.62 -14.05 10.61
N LEU A 8 -4.00 -13.33 11.66
CA LEU A 8 -5.28 -13.53 12.34
C LEU A 8 -6.36 -12.59 11.80
N SER A 9 -5.97 -11.40 11.38
CA SER A 9 -6.85 -10.44 10.69
C SER A 9 -6.08 -9.57 9.72
N ALA A 10 -6.75 -9.11 8.67
CA ALA A 10 -6.26 -8.16 7.69
C ALA A 10 -7.42 -7.26 7.27
N VAL A 11 -7.33 -5.96 7.56
CA VAL A 11 -8.39 -4.99 7.29
C VAL A 11 -7.82 -3.69 6.74
N ARG A 12 -8.66 -2.92 6.05
CA ARG A 12 -8.31 -1.60 5.54
C ARG A 12 -9.48 -0.62 5.65
N SER A 13 -9.21 0.67 5.64
CA SER A 13 -10.25 1.65 5.30
C SER A 13 -10.65 1.53 3.82
N ALA A 14 -11.77 2.08 3.42
CA ALA A 14 -11.92 2.52 2.05
C ALA A 14 -10.83 3.56 1.73
N ILE A 15 -10.44 3.70 0.46
CA ILE A 15 -9.40 4.65 0.01
C ILE A 15 -10.08 5.95 -0.42
N GLY A 16 -9.68 7.05 0.24
CA GLY A 16 -10.15 8.41 -0.07
C GLY A 16 -9.36 9.04 -1.22
N THR A 17 -9.98 9.99 -1.92
CA THR A 17 -9.31 10.83 -2.91
C THR A 17 -8.59 12.01 -2.23
N PHE A 18 -7.72 12.67 -2.97
CA PHE A 18 -7.05 13.89 -2.52
C PHE A 18 -8.07 14.98 -2.16
N ASN A 19 -7.98 15.50 -0.94
CA ASN A 19 -8.96 16.43 -0.35
C ASN A 19 -10.39 15.85 -0.27
N GLY A 20 -10.54 14.51 -0.33
CA GLY A 20 -11.80 13.80 -0.21
C GLY A 20 -12.21 13.48 1.22
N SER A 21 -12.99 12.43 1.38
CA SER A 21 -13.68 12.10 2.64
C SER A 21 -12.76 11.90 3.85
N LEU A 22 -11.55 11.36 3.67
CA LEU A 22 -10.61 11.09 4.76
C LEU A 22 -9.68 12.27 5.10
N SER A 23 -9.67 13.34 4.31
CA SER A 23 -8.72 14.46 4.41
C SER A 23 -8.73 15.21 5.74
N SER A 24 -9.83 15.15 6.48
CA SER A 24 -9.97 15.80 7.79
C SER A 24 -9.33 15.03 8.95
N LEU A 25 -9.09 13.72 8.78
CA LEU A 25 -8.53 12.86 9.82
C LEU A 25 -7.01 12.96 9.88
N GLU A 26 -6.46 12.98 11.09
CA GLU A 26 -5.02 12.80 11.24
C GLU A 26 -4.63 11.33 10.98
N PRO A 27 -3.42 11.06 10.44
CA PRO A 27 -2.98 9.67 10.21
C PRO A 27 -3.06 8.81 11.47
N SER A 28 -2.73 9.34 12.64
CA SER A 28 -2.83 8.61 13.89
C SER A 28 -4.27 8.26 14.27
N GLU A 29 -5.23 9.14 13.98
CA GLU A 29 -6.65 8.91 14.21
C GLU A 29 -7.19 7.83 13.27
N LEU A 30 -6.99 7.99 11.96
CA LEU A 30 -7.39 7.01 10.96
C LEU A 30 -6.75 5.65 11.23
N GLY A 31 -5.44 5.64 11.52
CA GLY A 31 -4.69 4.44 11.88
C GLY A 31 -5.24 3.77 13.13
N GLY A 32 -5.56 4.53 14.18
CA GLY A 32 -6.14 4.03 15.42
C GLY A 32 -7.49 3.34 15.22
N ILE A 33 -8.37 3.93 14.40
CA ILE A 33 -9.70 3.35 14.08
C ILE A 33 -9.53 2.00 13.37
N VAL A 34 -8.71 1.94 12.31
CA VAL A 34 -8.53 0.71 11.52
C VAL A 34 -7.77 -0.36 12.31
N MET A 35 -6.77 0.04 13.10
CA MET A 35 -6.02 -0.86 13.98
C MET A 35 -6.92 -1.49 15.04
N LYS A 36 -7.79 -0.70 15.68
CA LYS A 36 -8.77 -1.19 16.66
C LYS A 36 -9.66 -2.27 16.07
N GLU A 37 -10.15 -2.06 14.87
CA GLU A 37 -10.99 -3.05 14.18
C GLU A 37 -10.18 -4.29 13.77
N ALA A 38 -8.91 -4.14 13.37
CA ALA A 38 -8.03 -5.27 13.10
C ALA A 38 -7.90 -6.18 14.34
N VAL A 39 -7.69 -5.57 15.51
CA VAL A 39 -7.63 -6.29 16.79
C VAL A 39 -8.97 -6.98 17.10
N ALA A 40 -10.07 -6.26 16.98
CA ALA A 40 -11.40 -6.82 17.24
C ALA A 40 -11.70 -8.04 16.37
N ARG A 41 -11.40 -7.97 15.06
CA ARG A 41 -11.63 -9.11 14.13
C ARG A 41 -10.66 -10.26 14.34
N SER A 42 -9.49 -10.03 14.93
CA SER A 42 -8.52 -11.10 15.22
C SER A 42 -8.95 -12.00 16.40
N GLY A 43 -9.79 -11.47 17.28
CA GLY A 43 -10.17 -12.13 18.55
C GLY A 43 -9.02 -12.20 19.57
N VAL A 44 -7.89 -11.51 19.33
CA VAL A 44 -6.77 -11.46 20.27
C VAL A 44 -7.06 -10.46 21.38
N ASP A 45 -6.77 -10.83 22.63
CA ASP A 45 -6.79 -9.87 23.73
C ASP A 45 -5.76 -8.75 23.46
N PRO A 46 -6.18 -7.48 23.42
CA PRO A 46 -5.27 -6.36 23.22
C PRO A 46 -4.06 -6.37 24.15
N ALA A 47 -4.19 -6.89 25.36
CA ALA A 47 -3.10 -6.99 26.35
C ALA A 47 -1.95 -7.90 25.89
N LEU A 48 -2.18 -8.81 24.95
CA LEU A 48 -1.16 -9.71 24.40
C LEU A 48 -0.37 -9.09 23.25
N ILE A 49 -0.86 -7.99 22.68
CA ILE A 49 -0.24 -7.32 21.53
C ILE A 49 0.77 -6.30 22.05
N ASN A 50 2.03 -6.64 21.95
CA ASN A 50 3.10 -5.83 22.52
C ASN A 50 4.08 -5.25 21.50
N TYR A 51 3.95 -5.54 20.20
CA TYR A 51 4.81 -4.99 19.16
C TYR A 51 4.01 -4.46 17.97
N ILE A 52 4.17 -3.18 17.64
CA ILE A 52 3.42 -2.49 16.61
C ILE A 52 4.38 -1.82 15.62
N THR A 53 4.23 -2.10 14.32
CA THR A 53 4.99 -1.41 13.27
C THR A 53 4.03 -0.74 12.30
N VAL A 54 4.19 0.56 12.08
CA VAL A 54 3.34 1.35 11.21
C VAL A 54 4.16 2.01 10.10
N GLY A 55 3.81 1.72 8.86
CA GLY A 55 4.30 2.43 7.69
C GLY A 55 3.64 3.81 7.57
N ASN A 56 4.44 4.87 7.51
CA ASN A 56 4.00 6.22 7.23
C ASN A 56 5.16 7.00 6.59
N THR A 57 4.88 7.78 5.58
CA THR A 57 5.91 8.36 4.73
C THR A 57 5.96 9.88 4.78
N ILE A 58 4.80 10.53 4.79
CA ILE A 58 4.66 11.98 4.63
C ILE A 58 4.39 12.64 5.98
N PRO A 59 5.18 13.66 6.39
CA PRO A 59 4.85 14.49 7.54
C PRO A 59 3.52 15.24 7.32
N THR A 60 2.59 15.15 8.26
CA THR A 60 1.24 15.70 8.14
C THR A 60 0.84 16.64 9.27
N ASP A 61 1.50 16.53 10.41
CA ASP A 61 1.23 17.30 11.62
C ASP A 61 2.41 17.24 12.58
N ASN A 62 2.31 17.89 13.73
CA ASN A 62 3.38 17.93 14.74
C ASN A 62 3.58 16.61 15.51
N ARG A 63 2.70 15.62 15.32
CA ARG A 63 2.76 14.30 15.95
C ARG A 63 3.17 13.19 14.98
N TYR A 64 3.43 13.52 13.71
CA TYR A 64 3.70 12.51 12.66
C TYR A 64 4.82 11.53 13.04
N ALA A 65 5.86 11.99 13.73
CA ALA A 65 6.95 11.14 14.20
C ALA A 65 6.51 10.08 15.22
N TYR A 66 5.37 10.30 15.86
CA TYR A 66 4.77 9.40 16.85
C TYR A 66 3.55 8.66 16.31
N VAL A 67 3.30 8.69 14.99
CA VAL A 67 2.07 8.14 14.37
C VAL A 67 1.78 6.71 14.83
N ALA A 68 2.78 5.84 14.88
CA ALA A 68 2.63 4.46 15.34
C ALA A 68 2.19 4.38 16.81
N ARG A 69 2.86 5.15 17.67
CA ARG A 69 2.56 5.14 19.10
C ARG A 69 1.21 5.74 19.42
N VAL A 70 0.87 6.86 18.79
CA VAL A 70 -0.43 7.53 19.01
C VAL A 70 -1.56 6.64 18.50
N ALA A 71 -1.45 6.09 17.29
CA ALA A 71 -2.45 5.19 16.73
C ALA A 71 -2.66 3.94 17.61
N SER A 72 -1.59 3.33 18.13
CA SER A 72 -1.70 2.13 18.99
C SER A 72 -2.45 2.42 20.28
N ILE A 73 -2.18 3.54 20.94
CA ILE A 73 -2.89 3.92 22.17
C ILE A 73 -4.35 4.29 21.88
N GLN A 74 -4.62 4.99 20.78
CA GLN A 74 -5.99 5.30 20.34
C GLN A 74 -6.77 4.04 19.94
N ALA A 75 -6.10 3.01 19.47
CA ALA A 75 -6.70 1.69 19.21
C ALA A 75 -7.05 0.91 20.49
N GLY A 76 -6.61 1.37 21.66
CA GLY A 76 -6.85 0.71 22.94
C GLY A 76 -5.81 -0.33 23.32
N LEU A 77 -4.63 -0.31 22.69
CA LEU A 77 -3.52 -1.19 23.07
C LEU A 77 -2.86 -0.70 24.38
N PRO A 78 -2.21 -1.61 25.16
CA PRO A 78 -1.62 -1.26 26.43
C PRO A 78 -0.47 -0.27 26.31
N MET A 79 -0.27 0.54 27.34
CA MET A 79 0.85 1.51 27.41
C MET A 79 2.22 0.82 27.42
N GLU A 80 2.30 -0.43 27.84
CA GLU A 80 3.49 -1.27 27.86
C GLU A 80 3.89 -1.77 26.47
N SER A 81 2.97 -1.74 25.50
CA SER A 81 3.28 -2.10 24.12
C SER A 81 4.31 -1.14 23.53
N VAL A 82 5.14 -1.62 22.61
CA VAL A 82 6.13 -0.79 21.91
C VAL A 82 5.69 -0.55 20.47
N ALA A 83 5.93 0.64 19.95
CA ALA A 83 5.52 1.00 18.60
C ALA A 83 6.65 1.70 17.84
N MET A 84 6.79 1.33 16.56
CA MET A 84 7.77 1.90 15.64
C MET A 84 7.07 2.38 14.37
N ALA A 85 7.34 3.61 13.96
CA ALA A 85 7.04 4.09 12.61
C ALA A 85 8.22 3.78 11.69
N LEU A 86 7.94 3.33 10.46
CA LEU A 86 8.96 3.11 9.46
C LEU A 86 8.58 3.74 8.12
N ASN A 87 9.61 4.11 7.36
CA ASN A 87 9.49 4.66 6.03
C ASN A 87 10.34 3.84 5.04
N ARG A 88 9.68 3.15 4.13
CA ARG A 88 10.24 2.56 2.91
C ARG A 88 9.39 3.00 1.72
N LEU A 89 9.02 4.28 1.71
CA LEU A 89 8.20 4.91 0.67
C LEU A 89 6.93 4.09 0.38
N CYS A 90 6.65 3.80 -0.90
CA CYS A 90 5.44 3.11 -1.34
C CYS A 90 5.19 1.77 -0.64
N SER A 91 6.23 1.08 -0.18
CA SER A 91 6.12 -0.23 0.46
C SER A 91 6.07 -0.20 1.98
N SER A 92 6.02 0.98 2.61
CA SER A 92 6.10 1.09 4.07
C SER A 92 5.10 0.18 4.80
N GLY A 93 3.86 0.11 4.36
CA GLY A 93 2.84 -0.76 4.95
C GLY A 93 3.15 -2.25 4.82
N LEU A 94 3.64 -2.70 3.66
CA LEU A 94 4.04 -4.09 3.46
C LEU A 94 5.33 -4.42 4.23
N GLN A 95 6.28 -3.48 4.26
CA GLN A 95 7.48 -3.62 5.08
C GLN A 95 7.15 -3.68 6.57
N ALA A 96 6.17 -2.93 7.04
CA ALA A 96 5.74 -2.97 8.44
C ALA A 96 5.20 -4.36 8.82
N ILE A 97 4.42 -5.00 7.93
CA ILE A 97 3.98 -6.40 8.11
C ILE A 97 5.19 -7.33 8.19
N VAL A 98 6.14 -7.22 7.26
CA VAL A 98 7.37 -8.03 7.25
C VAL A 98 8.20 -7.78 8.51
N THR A 99 8.36 -6.53 8.94
CA THR A 99 9.15 -6.20 10.13
C THR A 99 8.51 -6.78 11.40
N THR A 100 7.19 -6.67 11.55
CA THR A 100 6.48 -7.31 12.67
C THR A 100 6.62 -8.84 12.63
N ALA A 101 6.51 -9.45 11.45
CA ALA A 101 6.75 -10.88 11.29
C ALA A 101 8.18 -11.29 11.70
N GLN A 102 9.19 -10.49 11.36
CA GLN A 102 10.58 -10.71 11.77
C GLN A 102 10.74 -10.69 13.29
N GLN A 103 10.08 -9.77 14.03
CA GLN A 103 10.10 -9.73 15.47
C GLN A 103 9.48 -11.00 16.08
N ILE A 104 8.38 -11.48 15.50
CA ILE A 104 7.77 -12.76 15.92
C ILE A 104 8.72 -13.93 15.63
N MET A 105 9.35 -13.98 14.45
CA MET A 105 10.32 -15.03 14.09
C MET A 105 11.54 -15.07 15.02
N LEU A 106 12.00 -13.90 15.48
CA LEU A 106 13.11 -13.76 16.42
C LEU A 106 12.73 -14.08 17.87
N GLY A 107 11.44 -14.11 18.19
CA GLY A 107 10.94 -14.37 19.54
C GLY A 107 10.78 -13.14 20.43
N ASP A 108 10.87 -11.93 19.86
CA ASP A 108 10.68 -10.68 20.61
C ASP A 108 9.22 -10.47 21.03
N CYS A 109 8.28 -11.08 20.30
CA CYS A 109 6.86 -11.10 20.62
C CYS A 109 6.16 -12.34 20.05
N ASP A 110 5.00 -12.68 20.61
CA ASP A 110 4.10 -13.73 20.09
C ASP A 110 2.98 -13.12 19.23
N TYR A 111 2.55 -11.90 19.55
CA TYR A 111 1.51 -11.17 18.83
C TYR A 111 1.99 -9.76 18.50
N GLY A 112 1.73 -9.33 17.26
CA GLY A 112 2.08 -8.00 16.84
C GLY A 112 1.16 -7.46 15.75
N ILE A 113 1.24 -6.15 15.52
CA ILE A 113 0.50 -5.45 14.48
C ILE A 113 1.48 -4.88 13.47
N GLY A 114 1.26 -5.18 12.20
CA GLY A 114 1.96 -4.58 11.08
C GLY A 114 0.97 -3.97 10.09
N GLY A 115 1.30 -2.81 9.56
CA GLY A 115 0.43 -2.16 8.58
C GLY A 115 0.89 -0.75 8.25
N GLY A 116 0.00 0.07 7.71
CA GLY A 116 0.37 1.43 7.38
C GLY A 116 -0.81 2.36 7.24
N VAL A 117 -0.52 3.63 7.34
CA VAL A 117 -1.48 4.72 7.18
C VAL A 117 -0.82 5.87 6.41
N GLU A 118 -1.57 6.49 5.53
CA GLU A 118 -1.17 7.72 4.87
C GLU A 118 -2.39 8.62 4.65
N VAL A 119 -2.29 9.88 4.98
CA VAL A 119 -3.27 10.91 4.63
C VAL A 119 -2.52 11.95 3.81
N MET A 120 -2.36 11.67 2.50
CA MET A 120 -1.57 12.51 1.60
C MET A 120 -2.18 13.90 1.45
N SER A 121 -3.50 14.01 1.65
CA SER A 121 -4.24 15.28 1.68
C SER A 121 -3.73 16.27 2.75
N ARG A 122 -2.99 15.79 3.76
CA ARG A 122 -2.44 16.59 4.85
C ARG A 122 -0.94 16.83 4.74
N GLY A 123 -0.31 16.47 3.61
CA GLY A 123 1.12 16.67 3.41
C GLY A 123 1.55 18.10 3.74
N MET A 124 2.55 18.26 4.60
CA MET A 124 3.03 19.57 5.06
C MET A 124 3.92 20.25 4.03
N TYR A 125 3.99 21.56 4.11
CA TYR A 125 5.03 22.35 3.48
C TYR A 125 6.13 22.68 4.51
N GLY A 126 7.40 22.56 4.12
CA GLY A 126 8.55 22.84 4.96
C GLY A 126 9.42 23.98 4.41
N SER A 127 10.01 24.77 5.29
CA SER A 127 11.00 25.78 4.91
C SER A 127 12.30 25.58 5.70
N PRO A 128 13.37 25.08 5.08
CA PRO A 128 14.65 24.87 5.74
C PRO A 128 15.25 26.17 6.32
N ALA A 129 15.01 27.30 5.67
CA ALA A 129 15.54 28.59 6.11
C ALA A 129 14.94 29.08 7.44
N MET A 130 13.73 28.63 7.82
CA MET A 130 13.07 29.09 9.04
C MET A 130 13.78 28.66 10.32
N ARG A 131 14.51 27.54 10.32
CA ARG A 131 15.25 27.06 11.51
C ARG A 131 16.34 28.02 11.94
N SER A 132 17.12 28.54 10.98
CA SER A 132 18.21 29.47 11.20
C SER A 132 17.83 30.96 10.97
N GLY A 133 16.63 31.20 10.48
CA GLY A 133 16.09 32.50 10.07
C GLY A 133 16.52 32.88 8.65
N ALA A 134 15.59 33.43 7.88
CA ALA A 134 15.85 34.05 6.58
C ALA A 134 16.32 35.48 6.80
N ARG A 135 17.63 35.72 6.72
CA ARG A 135 18.23 37.02 7.08
C ARG A 135 17.85 38.14 6.11
N MET A 136 17.76 37.85 4.81
CA MET A 136 17.42 38.79 3.76
C MET A 136 16.94 38.06 2.50
N GLY A 137 15.94 38.60 1.84
CA GLY A 137 15.34 38.07 0.61
C GLY A 137 14.28 36.97 0.84
N ASP A 138 13.77 36.43 -0.25
CA ASP A 138 12.70 35.42 -0.24
C ASP A 138 13.19 34.07 0.28
N THR A 139 12.28 33.27 0.86
CA THR A 139 12.52 31.88 1.21
C THR A 139 11.59 30.94 0.48
N LYS A 140 12.03 29.72 0.21
CA LYS A 140 11.23 28.67 -0.45
C LYS A 140 10.43 27.87 0.58
N MET A 141 9.19 27.56 0.22
CA MET A 141 8.39 26.49 0.83
C MET A 141 8.51 25.26 -0.05
N ILE A 142 8.83 24.13 0.56
CA ILE A 142 8.97 22.82 -0.10
C ILE A 142 7.73 22.02 0.20
N ASP A 143 7.03 21.54 -0.83
CA ASP A 143 5.94 20.57 -0.70
C ASP A 143 6.53 19.20 -0.33
N LEU A 144 6.30 18.75 0.90
CA LEU A 144 6.85 17.49 1.40
C LEU A 144 6.15 16.26 0.79
N MET A 145 4.90 16.41 0.30
CA MET A 145 4.24 15.36 -0.45
C MET A 145 4.90 15.17 -1.83
N VAL A 146 5.14 16.26 -2.57
CA VAL A 146 5.84 16.21 -3.86
C VAL A 146 7.30 15.75 -3.67
N SER A 147 7.92 16.06 -2.54
CA SER A 147 9.30 15.63 -2.25
C SER A 147 9.43 14.10 -2.20
N VAL A 148 8.48 13.37 -1.63
CA VAL A 148 8.52 11.89 -1.61
C VAL A 148 8.19 11.27 -2.96
N LEU A 149 7.56 12.03 -3.86
CA LEU A 149 7.27 11.66 -5.25
C LEU A 149 8.39 12.07 -6.22
N THR A 150 9.48 12.66 -5.71
CA THR A 150 10.61 13.13 -6.50
C THR A 150 11.85 12.28 -6.20
N ASP A 151 12.50 11.78 -7.25
CA ASP A 151 13.74 11.01 -7.12
C ASP A 151 14.86 11.88 -6.54
N PRO A 152 15.54 11.44 -5.45
CA PRO A 152 16.56 12.24 -4.79
C PRO A 152 17.90 12.28 -5.56
N PHE A 153 18.06 11.45 -6.60
CA PHE A 153 19.29 11.36 -7.40
C PHE A 153 19.21 12.16 -8.69
N GLY A 154 18.18 13.00 -8.87
CA GLY A 154 18.09 13.97 -9.96
C GLY A 154 17.32 13.51 -11.20
N VAL A 155 16.64 12.38 -11.17
CA VAL A 155 15.77 11.93 -12.28
C VAL A 155 14.53 12.83 -12.43
N GLY A 156 14.04 13.37 -11.31
CA GLY A 156 12.83 14.18 -11.26
C GLY A 156 11.65 13.43 -10.61
N HIS A 157 10.42 13.82 -10.94
CA HIS A 157 9.22 13.16 -10.41
C HIS A 157 9.16 11.67 -10.79
N MET A 158 8.56 10.82 -9.93
CA MET A 158 8.43 9.37 -10.18
C MET A 158 7.78 9.06 -11.54
N GLY A 159 6.92 9.93 -12.06
CA GLY A 159 6.37 9.81 -13.41
C GLY A 159 7.41 9.87 -14.54
N VAL A 160 8.57 10.52 -14.31
CA VAL A 160 9.69 10.49 -15.27
C VAL A 160 10.31 9.10 -15.29
N THR A 161 10.42 8.43 -14.13
CA THR A 161 10.88 7.03 -14.09
C THR A 161 9.93 6.08 -14.81
N ALA A 162 8.62 6.39 -14.83
CA ALA A 162 7.64 5.64 -15.62
C ALA A 162 7.83 5.87 -17.13
N GLU A 163 8.13 7.10 -17.58
CA GLU A 163 8.48 7.38 -18.98
C GLU A 163 9.77 6.65 -19.40
N ASN A 164 10.75 6.51 -18.50
CA ASN A 164 11.96 5.72 -18.79
C ASN A 164 11.63 4.23 -19.01
N LEU A 165 10.62 3.70 -18.32
CA LEU A 165 10.13 2.33 -18.55
C LEU A 165 9.39 2.22 -19.89
N VAL A 166 8.65 3.25 -20.27
CA VAL A 166 8.01 3.30 -21.61
C VAL A 166 9.06 3.12 -22.69
N GLU A 167 10.16 3.86 -22.63
CA GLU A 167 11.26 3.77 -23.59
C GLU A 167 11.94 2.39 -23.56
N LYS A 168 12.29 1.91 -22.36
CA LYS A 168 13.01 0.66 -22.19
C LYS A 168 12.20 -0.57 -22.66
N TRP A 169 10.91 -0.61 -22.33
CA TRP A 169 10.03 -1.74 -22.62
C TRP A 169 9.21 -1.54 -23.91
N LYS A 170 9.41 -0.41 -24.62
CA LYS A 170 8.70 -0.03 -25.86
C LYS A 170 7.18 -0.11 -25.69
N LEU A 171 6.70 0.46 -24.58
CA LEU A 171 5.28 0.47 -24.26
C LEU A 171 4.57 1.58 -25.06
N THR A 172 3.38 1.29 -25.56
CA THR A 172 2.58 2.32 -26.25
C THR A 172 1.69 3.07 -25.24
N ARG A 173 1.17 4.21 -25.66
CA ARG A 173 0.17 4.96 -24.92
C ARG A 173 -1.13 4.14 -24.79
N GLU A 174 -1.50 3.48 -25.87
CA GLU A 174 -2.71 2.65 -25.94
C GLU A 174 -2.65 1.45 -24.98
N GLU A 175 -1.50 0.77 -24.84
CA GLU A 175 -1.31 -0.29 -23.85
C GLU A 175 -1.53 0.24 -22.43
N GLN A 176 -1.01 1.43 -22.11
CA GLN A 176 -1.13 2.07 -20.81
C GLN A 176 -2.58 2.46 -20.51
N ASP A 177 -3.25 3.10 -21.46
CA ASP A 177 -4.64 3.52 -21.32
C ASP A 177 -5.58 2.29 -21.23
N ALA A 178 -5.32 1.21 -21.98
CA ALA A 178 -6.08 -0.04 -21.90
C ALA A 178 -5.97 -0.69 -20.50
N LEU A 179 -4.78 -0.70 -19.91
CA LEU A 179 -4.62 -1.18 -18.53
C LEU A 179 -5.42 -0.32 -17.54
N ALA A 180 -5.40 1.01 -17.71
CA ALA A 180 -6.13 1.92 -16.84
C ALA A 180 -7.66 1.70 -16.95
N VAL A 181 -8.20 1.58 -18.14
CA VAL A 181 -9.63 1.25 -18.37
C VAL A 181 -9.99 -0.08 -17.71
N GLU A 182 -9.16 -1.10 -17.89
CA GLU A 182 -9.40 -2.42 -17.28
C GLU A 182 -9.33 -2.38 -15.76
N SER A 183 -8.39 -1.63 -15.17
CA SER A 183 -8.28 -1.44 -13.72
C SER A 183 -9.57 -0.82 -13.16
N HIS A 184 -10.09 0.26 -13.79
CA HIS A 184 -11.35 0.89 -13.38
C HIS A 184 -12.55 -0.05 -13.56
N ARG A 185 -12.64 -0.77 -14.69
CA ARG A 185 -13.71 -1.74 -14.94
C ARG A 185 -13.75 -2.84 -13.88
N ARG A 186 -12.59 -3.39 -13.52
CA ARG A 186 -12.46 -4.43 -12.48
C ARG A 186 -12.82 -3.90 -11.11
N ALA A 187 -12.33 -2.71 -10.74
CA ALA A 187 -12.65 -2.08 -9.47
C ALA A 187 -14.14 -1.79 -9.33
N ALA A 188 -14.78 -1.21 -10.35
CA ALA A 188 -16.20 -0.93 -10.35
C ALA A 188 -17.04 -2.22 -10.23
N HIS A 189 -16.65 -3.28 -10.92
CA HIS A 189 -17.29 -4.58 -10.79
C HIS A 189 -17.15 -5.15 -9.37
N ALA A 190 -15.94 -5.11 -8.80
CA ALA A 190 -15.67 -5.60 -7.45
C ALA A 190 -16.46 -4.82 -6.38
N ILE A 191 -16.56 -3.48 -6.51
CA ILE A 191 -17.38 -2.64 -5.64
C ILE A 191 -18.85 -3.04 -5.73
N LYS A 192 -19.39 -3.16 -6.96
CA LYS A 192 -20.78 -3.53 -7.20
C LYS A 192 -21.11 -4.91 -6.61
N GLU A 193 -20.23 -5.89 -6.76
CA GLU A 193 -20.39 -7.24 -6.22
C GLU A 193 -20.11 -7.31 -4.70
N GLY A 194 -19.72 -6.21 -4.06
CA GLY A 194 -19.43 -6.17 -2.63
C GLY A 194 -18.19 -6.95 -2.20
N ARG A 195 -17.23 -7.22 -3.11
CA ARG A 195 -16.03 -8.02 -2.84
C ARG A 195 -15.11 -7.39 -1.79
N PHE A 196 -15.25 -6.09 -1.53
CA PHE A 196 -14.44 -5.39 -0.54
C PHE A 196 -15.10 -5.27 0.84
N LYS A 197 -16.38 -5.63 0.99
CA LYS A 197 -17.14 -5.45 2.25
C LYS A 197 -16.50 -6.15 3.45
N SER A 198 -15.96 -7.35 3.26
CA SER A 198 -15.34 -8.11 4.35
C SER A 198 -14.01 -7.52 4.84
N GLN A 199 -13.34 -6.71 4.03
CA GLN A 199 -12.03 -6.14 4.34
C GLN A 199 -12.09 -4.68 4.76
N ILE A 200 -13.14 -3.94 4.36
CA ILE A 200 -13.27 -2.51 4.66
C ILE A 200 -13.78 -2.31 6.09
N VAL A 201 -13.16 -1.38 6.78
CA VAL A 201 -13.59 -0.83 8.06
C VAL A 201 -14.36 0.46 7.77
N PRO A 202 -15.67 0.53 8.06
CA PRO A 202 -16.43 1.77 7.89
C PRO A 202 -15.89 2.86 8.82
N ILE A 203 -15.68 4.06 8.28
CA ILE A 203 -15.20 5.22 9.04
C ILE A 203 -16.33 6.25 9.15
N THR A 204 -16.69 6.62 10.37
CA THR A 204 -17.67 7.69 10.58
C THR A 204 -16.99 9.05 10.50
N ILE A 205 -17.34 9.83 9.50
CA ILE A 205 -16.84 11.19 9.27
C ILE A 205 -17.85 12.18 9.81
N LYS A 206 -17.41 12.99 10.78
CA LYS A 206 -18.24 14.09 11.32
C LYS A 206 -18.27 15.25 10.35
N THR A 207 -19.45 15.63 9.89
CA THR A 207 -19.63 16.79 9.01
C THR A 207 -20.57 17.81 9.64
N ARG A 208 -20.59 19.03 9.10
CA ARG A 208 -21.55 20.08 9.56
C ARG A 208 -23.01 19.69 9.34
N LYS A 209 -23.27 18.72 8.44
CA LYS A 209 -24.63 18.25 8.10
C LYS A 209 -25.00 16.94 8.81
N GLY A 210 -24.16 16.45 9.72
CA GLY A 210 -24.31 15.18 10.41
C GLY A 210 -23.20 14.19 10.06
N ASP A 211 -23.25 13.04 10.67
CA ASP A 211 -22.27 11.97 10.47
C ASP A 211 -22.51 11.24 9.15
N VAL A 212 -21.42 10.98 8.41
CA VAL A 212 -21.42 10.23 7.16
C VAL A 212 -20.54 9.00 7.32
N VAL A 213 -21.04 7.83 6.95
CA VAL A 213 -20.26 6.62 6.95
C VAL A 213 -19.51 6.49 5.62
N PHE A 214 -18.19 6.45 5.69
CA PHE A 214 -17.29 6.23 4.56
C PHE A 214 -16.82 4.77 4.54
N ASP A 215 -17.33 3.98 3.60
CA ASP A 215 -17.14 2.53 3.49
C ASP A 215 -16.90 2.03 2.05
N THR A 216 -16.73 2.95 1.10
CA THR A 216 -16.57 2.63 -0.32
C THR A 216 -15.38 3.39 -0.91
N ASP A 217 -14.53 2.71 -1.69
CA ASP A 217 -13.37 3.31 -2.35
C ASP A 217 -13.81 4.44 -3.28
N GLU A 218 -13.30 5.66 -3.04
CA GLU A 218 -13.81 6.91 -3.62
C GLU A 218 -13.15 7.25 -4.98
N HIS A 219 -12.00 6.64 -5.28
CA HIS A 219 -11.20 7.02 -6.44
C HIS A 219 -11.67 6.38 -7.75
N CYS A 220 -12.41 5.29 -7.71
CA CYS A 220 -12.85 4.56 -8.88
C CYS A 220 -13.76 5.38 -9.78
N LYS A 221 -13.48 5.39 -11.10
CA LYS A 221 -14.25 6.09 -12.14
C LYS A 221 -14.78 5.07 -13.16
N PRO A 222 -15.97 4.50 -12.93
CA PRO A 222 -16.53 3.45 -13.78
C PRO A 222 -16.74 3.88 -15.26
N GLU A 223 -16.86 5.19 -15.50
CA GLU A 223 -17.06 5.81 -16.83
C GLU A 223 -15.77 5.97 -17.63
N THR A 224 -14.63 5.53 -17.12
CA THR A 224 -13.34 5.65 -17.81
C THR A 224 -13.33 4.81 -19.09
N THR A 225 -13.02 5.45 -20.23
CA THR A 225 -12.94 4.81 -21.55
C THR A 225 -11.63 5.17 -22.28
N MET A 226 -11.27 4.39 -23.29
CA MET A 226 -10.12 4.69 -24.16
C MET A 226 -10.22 6.08 -24.77
N GLU A 227 -11.42 6.51 -25.20
CA GLU A 227 -11.65 7.82 -25.82
C GLU A 227 -11.46 8.97 -24.82
N THR A 228 -11.85 8.80 -23.55
CA THR A 228 -11.63 9.82 -22.51
C THR A 228 -10.16 9.93 -22.16
N LEU A 229 -9.44 8.82 -22.06
CA LEU A 229 -8.02 8.79 -21.75
C LEU A 229 -7.17 9.33 -22.92
N ALA A 230 -7.49 9.00 -24.15
CA ALA A 230 -6.76 9.48 -25.34
C ALA A 230 -6.68 11.02 -25.43
N LYS A 231 -7.66 11.74 -24.87
CA LYS A 231 -7.69 13.22 -24.82
C LYS A 231 -6.75 13.81 -23.77
N MET A 232 -6.25 13.00 -22.82
CA MET A 232 -5.39 13.48 -21.74
C MET A 232 -3.97 13.70 -22.24
N LYS A 233 -3.38 14.84 -21.83
CA LYS A 233 -1.99 15.18 -22.16
C LYS A 233 -1.01 14.45 -21.25
N ALA A 234 0.16 14.10 -21.77
CA ALA A 234 1.27 13.63 -20.99
C ALA A 234 1.70 14.69 -19.94
N VAL A 235 2.02 14.26 -18.72
CA VAL A 235 2.29 15.16 -17.60
C VAL A 235 3.80 15.34 -17.38
N PHE A 236 4.58 14.28 -17.52
CA PHE A 236 5.97 14.25 -17.06
C PHE A 236 7.01 14.47 -18.16
N LYS A 237 6.64 14.26 -19.41
CA LYS A 237 7.49 14.48 -20.59
C LYS A 237 6.68 15.24 -21.64
N LYS A 238 7.10 16.48 -21.95
CA LYS A 238 6.35 17.37 -22.84
C LYS A 238 6.25 16.86 -24.27
N GLU A 239 7.36 16.32 -24.81
CA GLU A 239 7.44 15.78 -26.17
C GLU A 239 7.62 14.27 -26.14
N GLY A 240 6.74 13.55 -26.81
CA GLY A 240 6.76 12.09 -26.87
C GLY A 240 6.44 11.38 -25.56
N GLY A 241 5.92 12.09 -24.56
CA GLY A 241 5.46 11.48 -23.31
C GLY A 241 4.14 10.75 -23.48
N SER A 242 3.89 9.75 -22.63
CA SER A 242 2.70 8.90 -22.66
C SER A 242 2.03 8.71 -21.29
N VAL A 243 2.73 9.03 -20.21
CA VAL A 243 2.19 8.93 -18.85
C VAL A 243 1.30 10.14 -18.55
N THR A 244 0.05 9.87 -18.23
CA THR A 244 -0.99 10.88 -17.95
C THR A 244 -1.58 10.71 -16.56
N ALA A 245 -2.37 11.67 -16.12
CA ALA A 245 -3.14 11.54 -14.88
C ALA A 245 -4.19 10.39 -14.92
N GLY A 246 -4.56 9.94 -16.14
CA GLY A 246 -5.55 8.87 -16.31
C GLY A 246 -4.95 7.46 -16.31
N ASN A 247 -3.63 7.32 -16.59
CA ASN A 247 -2.92 6.04 -16.57
C ASN A 247 -1.85 5.96 -15.48
N ALA A 248 -1.99 6.78 -14.44
CA ALA A 248 -1.21 6.80 -13.21
C ALA A 248 -2.14 6.69 -12.00
N SER A 249 -1.62 6.20 -10.87
CA SER A 249 -2.36 6.21 -9.61
C SER A 249 -2.56 7.64 -9.11
N GLY A 250 -3.58 7.84 -8.28
CA GLY A 250 -3.88 9.13 -7.65
C GLY A 250 -3.06 9.40 -6.40
N ILE A 251 -3.26 10.60 -5.86
CA ILE A 251 -2.88 11.00 -4.50
C ILE A 251 -4.07 10.64 -3.61
N ASN A 252 -3.86 9.85 -2.56
CA ASN A 252 -4.94 9.22 -1.82
C ASN A 252 -4.67 9.15 -0.32
N ASP A 253 -5.72 8.86 0.43
CA ASP A 253 -5.74 8.70 1.88
C ASP A 253 -6.24 7.30 2.25
N GLY A 254 -5.62 6.65 3.25
CA GLY A 254 -6.05 5.32 3.69
C GLY A 254 -5.22 4.72 4.81
N ALA A 255 -5.74 3.65 5.41
CA ALA A 255 -5.05 2.84 6.41
C ALA A 255 -5.36 1.36 6.22
N ALA A 256 -4.39 0.50 6.55
CA ALA A 256 -4.56 -0.95 6.54
C ALA A 256 -3.65 -1.62 7.58
N PHE A 257 -4.19 -2.60 8.32
CA PHE A 257 -3.47 -3.26 9.40
C PHE A 257 -3.75 -4.76 9.44
N PHE A 258 -2.72 -5.48 9.87
CA PHE A 258 -2.70 -6.92 10.10
C PHE A 258 -2.42 -7.19 11.57
N VAL A 259 -3.13 -8.14 12.15
CA VAL A 259 -2.74 -8.78 13.41
C VAL A 259 -2.03 -10.08 13.06
N LEU A 260 -0.77 -10.17 13.47
CA LEU A 260 0.12 -11.31 13.26
C LEU A 260 0.35 -12.05 14.55
N ALA A 261 0.52 -13.36 14.45
CA ALA A 261 0.85 -14.19 15.59
C ALA A 261 1.88 -15.26 15.24
N GLU A 262 2.59 -15.73 16.27
CA GLU A 262 3.33 -16.98 16.20
C GLU A 262 2.33 -18.14 16.09
N ALA A 263 2.59 -19.10 15.20
CA ALA A 263 1.63 -20.13 14.82
C ALA A 263 1.21 -21.04 16.00
N GLU A 264 2.17 -21.49 16.83
CA GLU A 264 1.87 -22.35 17.98
C GLU A 264 1.19 -21.57 19.12
N ALA A 265 1.54 -20.29 19.32
CA ALA A 265 0.86 -19.41 20.27
C ALA A 265 -0.61 -19.19 19.86
N ALA A 266 -0.86 -18.90 18.56
CA ALA A 266 -2.20 -18.76 18.02
C ALA A 266 -3.03 -20.05 18.18
N LYS A 267 -2.44 -21.21 17.86
CA LYS A 267 -3.06 -22.52 18.00
C LYS A 267 -3.41 -22.84 19.45
N LYS A 268 -2.46 -22.60 20.38
CA LYS A 268 -2.65 -22.81 21.82
C LYS A 268 -3.78 -21.94 22.39
N ALA A 269 -3.91 -20.71 21.90
CA ALA A 269 -4.99 -19.80 22.28
C ALA A 269 -6.33 -20.07 21.56
N GLY A 270 -6.37 -21.01 20.62
CA GLY A 270 -7.58 -21.35 19.87
C GLY A 270 -7.95 -20.37 18.78
N HIS A 271 -7.04 -19.48 18.38
CA HIS A 271 -7.26 -18.57 17.25
C HIS A 271 -7.29 -19.32 15.92
N LYS A 272 -8.05 -18.77 14.96
CA LYS A 272 -8.18 -19.33 13.61
C LYS A 272 -7.46 -18.40 12.61
N PRO A 273 -6.23 -18.72 12.20
CA PRO A 273 -5.53 -17.92 11.23
C PRO A 273 -6.24 -17.94 9.85
N ILE A 274 -6.17 -16.82 9.14
CA ILE A 274 -6.69 -16.70 7.77
C ILE A 274 -5.60 -16.92 6.72
N ALA A 275 -4.33 -16.70 7.07
CA ALA A 275 -3.20 -16.91 6.17
C ALA A 275 -1.90 -17.14 6.95
N ARG A 276 -0.87 -17.61 6.25
CA ARG A 276 0.52 -17.71 6.73
C ARG A 276 1.42 -16.89 5.82
N LEU A 277 2.39 -16.17 6.39
CA LEU A 277 3.47 -15.55 5.62
C LEU A 277 4.49 -16.64 5.24
N VAL A 278 4.57 -16.96 3.96
CA VAL A 278 5.47 -18.01 3.44
C VAL A 278 6.87 -17.47 3.22
N SER A 279 6.97 -16.34 2.54
CA SER A 279 8.25 -15.70 2.24
C SER A 279 8.09 -14.22 1.94
N TYR A 280 9.22 -13.52 1.97
CA TYR A 280 9.32 -12.13 1.54
C TYR A 280 10.72 -11.86 0.96
N ALA A 281 10.82 -10.84 0.14
CA ALA A 281 12.09 -10.33 -0.36
C ALA A 281 12.02 -8.84 -0.69
N VAL A 282 13.16 -8.19 -0.58
CA VAL A 282 13.38 -6.81 -1.03
C VAL A 282 14.57 -6.85 -1.99
N ALA A 283 14.51 -6.06 -3.06
CA ALA A 283 15.60 -5.99 -4.04
C ALA A 283 15.81 -4.54 -4.51
N GLY A 284 17.04 -4.20 -4.87
CA GLY A 284 17.41 -2.93 -5.47
C GLY A 284 17.49 -3.01 -7.00
N VAL A 285 17.18 -1.90 -7.65
CA VAL A 285 17.34 -1.67 -9.10
C VAL A 285 17.83 -0.23 -9.33
N PRO A 286 18.32 0.12 -10.52
CA PRO A 286 18.64 1.51 -10.82
C PRO A 286 17.44 2.45 -10.58
N ASN A 287 17.66 3.57 -9.90
CA ASN A 287 16.61 4.49 -9.46
C ASN A 287 15.77 5.05 -10.62
N HIS A 288 16.39 5.33 -11.78
CA HIS A 288 15.72 5.88 -12.95
C HIS A 288 14.71 4.92 -13.61
N ILE A 289 14.72 3.65 -13.22
CA ILE A 289 13.76 2.61 -13.63
C ILE A 289 13.21 1.87 -12.41
N MET A 290 12.93 2.62 -11.33
CA MET A 290 12.47 2.07 -10.03
C MET A 290 11.29 1.11 -10.15
N GLY A 291 10.46 1.28 -11.16
CA GLY A 291 9.28 0.44 -11.40
C GLY A 291 9.58 -1.02 -11.74
N GLU A 292 10.84 -1.38 -12.04
CA GLU A 292 11.28 -2.77 -12.21
C GLU A 292 11.59 -3.49 -10.88
N GLY A 293 11.63 -2.77 -9.76
CA GLY A 293 11.92 -3.34 -8.44
C GLY A 293 11.12 -4.60 -8.08
N PRO A 294 9.81 -4.70 -8.42
CA PRO A 294 9.02 -5.92 -8.23
C PRO A 294 9.61 -7.17 -8.91
N ILE A 295 10.29 -7.02 -10.04
CA ILE A 295 10.78 -8.16 -10.83
C ILE A 295 11.83 -8.99 -10.04
N PRO A 296 12.97 -8.42 -9.59
CA PRO A 296 13.92 -9.18 -8.79
C PRO A 296 13.36 -9.56 -7.42
N ALA A 297 12.57 -8.70 -6.76
CA ALA A 297 11.99 -9.01 -5.46
C ALA A 297 11.06 -10.23 -5.52
N THR A 298 10.22 -10.33 -6.56
CA THR A 298 9.33 -11.49 -6.76
C THR A 298 10.12 -12.78 -7.02
N LYS A 299 11.15 -12.73 -7.87
CA LYS A 299 11.97 -13.90 -8.14
C LYS A 299 12.62 -14.45 -6.87
N ILE A 300 13.20 -13.58 -6.04
CA ILE A 300 13.80 -13.97 -4.75
C ILE A 300 12.74 -14.52 -3.78
N ALA A 301 11.56 -13.89 -3.71
CA ALA A 301 10.49 -14.37 -2.83
C ALA A 301 9.98 -15.75 -3.24
N LEU A 302 9.80 -16.00 -4.54
CA LEU A 302 9.42 -17.32 -5.08
C LEU A 302 10.49 -18.38 -4.80
N GLU A 303 11.76 -18.05 -5.03
CA GLU A 303 12.89 -18.94 -4.73
C GLU A 303 12.92 -19.33 -3.24
N ARG A 304 12.80 -18.37 -2.34
CA ARG A 304 12.74 -18.62 -0.88
C ARG A 304 11.55 -19.47 -0.46
N ALA A 305 10.43 -19.33 -1.15
CA ALA A 305 9.24 -20.14 -0.92
C ALA A 305 9.32 -21.55 -1.52
N GLY A 306 10.29 -21.82 -2.40
CA GLY A 306 10.33 -23.04 -3.20
C GLY A 306 9.17 -23.15 -4.18
N LEU A 307 8.61 -22.02 -4.63
CA LEU A 307 7.43 -21.94 -5.48
C LEU A 307 7.79 -21.41 -6.87
N LYS A 308 7.00 -21.83 -7.86
CA LYS A 308 6.98 -21.23 -9.20
C LYS A 308 5.81 -20.27 -9.33
N LEU A 309 5.89 -19.33 -10.28
CA LEU A 309 4.87 -18.31 -10.49
C LEU A 309 3.50 -18.90 -10.89
N ASP A 310 3.48 -20.01 -11.62
CA ASP A 310 2.25 -20.70 -12.04
C ASP A 310 1.45 -21.29 -10.88
N GLN A 311 2.11 -21.56 -9.74
CA GLN A 311 1.48 -22.04 -8.50
C GLN A 311 0.81 -20.92 -7.68
N ILE A 312 0.96 -19.66 -8.11
CA ILE A 312 0.29 -18.52 -7.48
C ILE A 312 -1.12 -18.39 -8.06
N ASP A 313 -2.12 -18.28 -7.18
CA ASP A 313 -3.53 -18.21 -7.55
C ASP A 313 -4.02 -16.75 -7.64
N VAL A 314 -3.49 -15.86 -6.80
CA VAL A 314 -3.83 -14.44 -6.73
C VAL A 314 -2.56 -13.60 -6.73
N ILE A 315 -2.52 -12.59 -7.58
CA ILE A 315 -1.40 -11.65 -7.67
C ILE A 315 -1.93 -10.22 -7.48
N GLU A 316 -1.41 -9.54 -6.49
CA GLU A 316 -1.57 -8.08 -6.34
C GLU A 316 -0.23 -7.42 -6.65
N SER A 317 -0.14 -6.80 -7.81
CA SER A 317 1.00 -6.02 -8.28
C SER A 317 0.60 -4.55 -8.31
N ASN A 318 1.22 -3.70 -7.48
CA ASN A 318 0.81 -2.31 -7.37
C ASN A 318 0.91 -1.58 -8.71
N GLU A 319 -0.12 -0.80 -9.04
CA GLU A 319 -0.22 0.00 -10.26
C GLU A 319 0.11 1.47 -9.94
N ALA A 320 1.35 1.78 -9.59
CA ALA A 320 1.74 3.18 -9.38
C ALA A 320 1.61 3.99 -10.69
N PHE A 321 1.97 3.36 -11.81
CA PHE A 321 1.79 3.84 -13.19
C PHE A 321 1.47 2.64 -14.08
N ALA A 322 0.62 2.82 -15.10
CA ALA A 322 0.34 1.75 -16.05
C ALA A 322 1.61 1.26 -16.75
N ALA A 323 2.52 2.17 -17.12
CA ALA A 323 3.82 1.81 -17.68
C ALA A 323 4.64 0.91 -16.75
N GLN A 324 4.65 1.21 -15.46
CA GLN A 324 5.34 0.41 -14.45
C GLN A 324 4.69 -0.98 -14.29
N ALA A 325 3.35 -1.04 -14.21
CA ALA A 325 2.63 -2.31 -14.08
C ALA A 325 2.82 -3.21 -15.31
N LEU A 326 2.79 -2.64 -16.52
CA LEU A 326 3.09 -3.35 -17.77
C LEU A 326 4.52 -3.88 -17.83
N ALA A 327 5.51 -3.09 -17.40
CA ALA A 327 6.90 -3.53 -17.34
C ALA A 327 7.08 -4.73 -16.39
N VAL A 328 6.45 -4.71 -15.22
CA VAL A 328 6.45 -5.83 -14.27
C VAL A 328 5.74 -7.05 -14.85
N THR A 329 4.57 -6.85 -15.46
CA THR A 329 3.80 -7.93 -16.11
C THR A 329 4.62 -8.61 -17.20
N LYS A 330 5.26 -7.84 -18.10
CA LYS A 330 6.13 -8.38 -19.16
C LYS A 330 7.39 -9.06 -18.57
N GLY A 331 8.01 -8.44 -17.55
CA GLY A 331 9.27 -8.93 -16.95
C GLY A 331 9.14 -10.20 -16.12
N LEU A 332 7.96 -10.47 -15.56
CA LEU A 332 7.66 -11.68 -14.80
C LEU A 332 6.81 -12.68 -15.58
N GLY A 333 6.15 -12.28 -16.66
CA GLY A 333 5.15 -13.10 -17.35
C GLY A 333 3.88 -13.29 -16.50
N LEU A 334 3.41 -12.22 -15.85
CA LEU A 334 2.22 -12.30 -14.99
C LEU A 334 0.97 -12.62 -15.82
N ASP A 335 0.15 -13.56 -15.33
CA ASP A 335 -1.14 -13.87 -15.91
C ASP A 335 -2.17 -12.77 -15.56
N PRO A 336 -2.71 -12.05 -16.54
CA PRO A 336 -3.73 -11.02 -16.30
C PRO A 336 -5.02 -11.55 -15.65
N ALA A 337 -5.33 -12.84 -15.81
CA ALA A 337 -6.51 -13.46 -15.20
C ALA A 337 -6.35 -13.66 -13.69
N LYS A 338 -5.12 -13.67 -13.19
CA LYS A 338 -4.78 -13.80 -11.76
C LYS A 338 -4.30 -12.48 -11.13
N THR A 339 -3.99 -11.47 -11.94
CA THR A 339 -3.35 -10.23 -11.51
C THR A 339 -4.36 -9.09 -11.39
N ASN A 340 -4.42 -8.45 -10.20
CA ASN A 340 -5.27 -7.30 -9.89
C ASN A 340 -6.72 -7.52 -10.36
N VAL A 341 -7.28 -8.70 -10.10
CA VAL A 341 -8.59 -9.13 -10.60
C VAL A 341 -9.76 -8.27 -10.10
N ASN A 342 -9.52 -7.49 -9.05
CA ASN A 342 -10.48 -6.54 -8.48
C ASN A 342 -10.05 -5.08 -8.69
N GLY A 343 -9.25 -4.81 -9.73
CA GLY A 343 -8.65 -3.50 -10.00
C GLY A 343 -7.41 -3.22 -9.14
N GLY A 344 -6.55 -2.35 -9.60
CA GLY A 344 -5.32 -1.92 -8.91
C GLY A 344 -5.34 -0.44 -8.53
N ALA A 345 -4.17 0.10 -8.24
CA ALA A 345 -4.02 1.44 -7.68
C ALA A 345 -4.41 2.58 -8.65
N ILE A 346 -4.40 2.35 -9.96
CA ILE A 346 -4.90 3.34 -10.93
C ILE A 346 -6.38 3.63 -10.65
N ALA A 347 -7.16 2.59 -10.37
CA ALA A 347 -8.58 2.70 -10.09
C ALA A 347 -8.89 2.96 -8.62
N LEU A 348 -8.18 2.31 -7.69
CA LEU A 348 -8.51 2.35 -6.26
C LEU A 348 -7.73 3.43 -5.50
N GLY A 349 -6.57 3.87 -6.02
CA GLY A 349 -5.71 4.85 -5.37
C GLY A 349 -4.45 4.26 -4.72
N HIS A 350 -3.49 5.17 -4.39
CA HIS A 350 -2.18 4.80 -3.87
C HIS A 350 -1.76 5.67 -2.66
N PRO A 351 -2.40 5.51 -1.49
CA PRO A 351 -1.92 6.14 -0.25
C PRO A 351 -0.58 5.48 0.14
N ILE A 352 0.54 6.16 -0.12
CA ILE A 352 1.90 5.60 -0.18
C ILE A 352 2.21 4.66 1.01
N GLY A 353 2.18 5.16 2.23
CA GLY A 353 2.53 4.40 3.43
C GLY A 353 1.54 3.26 3.77
N CYS A 354 0.30 3.35 3.28
CA CYS A 354 -0.75 2.35 3.48
C CYS A 354 -0.75 1.26 2.40
N SER A 355 -0.44 1.61 1.15
CA SER A 355 -0.74 0.80 -0.04
C SER A 355 -0.28 -0.65 0.05
N GLY A 356 0.94 -0.89 0.56
CA GLY A 356 1.47 -2.24 0.68
C GLY A 356 0.61 -3.15 1.57
N ALA A 357 0.11 -2.63 2.68
CA ALA A 357 -0.81 -3.35 3.56
C ALA A 357 -2.21 -3.49 2.94
N ALA A 358 -2.68 -2.44 2.23
CA ALA A 358 -3.99 -2.48 1.57
C ALA A 358 -4.07 -3.52 0.46
N ILE A 359 -3.05 -3.61 -0.42
CA ILE A 359 -3.03 -4.64 -1.48
C ILE A 359 -2.81 -6.04 -0.91
N ALA A 360 -2.05 -6.19 0.19
CA ALA A 360 -1.92 -7.48 0.88
C ALA A 360 -3.26 -7.92 1.52
N THR A 361 -4.03 -6.99 2.08
CA THR A 361 -5.39 -7.25 2.56
C THR A 361 -6.27 -7.74 1.41
N LYS A 362 -6.27 -7.03 0.27
CA LYS A 362 -7.02 -7.44 -0.93
C LYS A 362 -6.63 -8.85 -1.40
N ALA A 363 -5.33 -9.14 -1.44
CA ALA A 363 -4.81 -10.43 -1.87
C ALA A 363 -5.32 -11.58 -1.01
N ILE A 364 -5.28 -11.45 0.33
CA ILE A 364 -5.73 -12.49 1.25
C ILE A 364 -7.24 -12.69 1.13
N HIS A 365 -8.05 -11.62 1.12
CA HIS A 365 -9.51 -11.74 0.98
C HIS A 365 -9.91 -12.34 -0.37
N GLU A 366 -9.22 -11.97 -1.46
CA GLU A 366 -9.47 -12.57 -2.78
C GLU A 366 -9.07 -14.04 -2.81
N LEU A 367 -7.94 -14.40 -2.17
CA LEU A 367 -7.49 -15.78 -2.06
C LEU A 367 -8.54 -16.69 -1.38
N HIS A 368 -9.21 -16.16 -0.33
CA HIS A 368 -10.34 -16.84 0.30
C HIS A 368 -11.57 -16.91 -0.62
N ARG A 369 -11.87 -15.83 -1.36
CA ARG A 369 -13.02 -15.81 -2.28
C ARG A 369 -12.90 -16.85 -3.39
N VAL A 370 -11.70 -17.00 -3.97
CA VAL A 370 -11.45 -17.96 -5.06
C VAL A 370 -11.02 -19.35 -4.57
N GLN A 371 -10.94 -19.55 -3.26
CA GLN A 371 -10.44 -20.79 -2.63
C GLN A 371 -9.05 -21.18 -3.13
N GLY A 372 -8.24 -20.20 -3.52
CA GLY A 372 -6.85 -20.40 -3.94
C GLY A 372 -5.94 -20.73 -2.75
N LYS A 373 -4.71 -21.13 -3.03
CA LYS A 373 -3.73 -21.51 -2.01
C LYS A 373 -2.69 -20.42 -1.74
N TYR A 374 -2.12 -19.84 -2.78
CA TYR A 374 -1.03 -18.87 -2.66
C TYR A 374 -1.36 -17.52 -3.28
N ALA A 375 -1.04 -16.45 -2.56
CA ALA A 375 -1.10 -15.08 -3.07
C ALA A 375 0.30 -14.44 -3.08
N LEU A 376 0.62 -13.76 -4.17
CA LEU A 376 1.80 -12.91 -4.34
C LEU A 376 1.38 -11.46 -4.24
N VAL A 377 2.07 -10.68 -3.40
CA VAL A 377 1.93 -9.23 -3.32
C VAL A 377 3.26 -8.59 -3.64
N THR A 378 3.30 -7.69 -4.60
CA THR A 378 4.55 -7.03 -5.00
C THR A 378 4.33 -5.58 -5.38
N MET A 379 5.33 -4.73 -5.15
CA MET A 379 5.27 -3.31 -5.49
C MET A 379 6.64 -2.68 -5.66
N CYS A 380 6.68 -1.64 -6.50
CA CYS A 380 7.84 -0.78 -6.68
C CYS A 380 7.99 0.20 -5.50
N ILE A 381 9.19 0.71 -5.35
CA ILE A 381 9.56 1.66 -4.28
C ILE A 381 10.41 2.76 -4.91
N GLY A 382 10.09 4.00 -4.64
CA GLY A 382 10.89 5.15 -5.05
C GLY A 382 12.36 5.01 -4.67
N GLY A 383 13.26 5.58 -5.46
CA GLY A 383 14.71 5.46 -5.27
C GLY A 383 15.32 4.16 -5.77
N GLY A 384 14.56 3.29 -6.46
CA GLY A 384 15.09 2.10 -7.12
C GLY A 384 15.06 0.83 -6.29
N GLN A 385 13.90 0.47 -5.74
CA GLN A 385 13.73 -0.75 -4.95
C GLN A 385 12.40 -1.44 -5.29
N GLY A 386 12.24 -2.68 -4.83
CA GLY A 386 11.00 -3.43 -4.86
C GLY A 386 10.87 -4.39 -3.68
N ILE A 387 9.65 -4.76 -3.35
CA ILE A 387 9.32 -5.75 -2.32
C ILE A 387 8.33 -6.76 -2.87
N ALA A 388 8.42 -7.98 -2.39
CA ALA A 388 7.44 -9.04 -2.64
C ALA A 388 7.19 -9.85 -1.37
N THR A 389 5.96 -10.29 -1.18
CA THR A 389 5.56 -11.22 -0.12
C THR A 389 4.68 -12.32 -0.71
N ILE A 390 4.78 -13.53 -0.15
CA ILE A 390 3.92 -14.65 -0.51
C ILE A 390 3.16 -15.10 0.73
N PHE A 391 1.85 -15.16 0.60
CA PHE A 391 0.93 -15.64 1.63
C PHE A 391 0.29 -16.97 1.18
N GLU A 392 0.09 -17.86 2.14
CA GLU A 392 -0.67 -19.10 1.97
C GLU A 392 -1.98 -18.98 2.74
N ARG A 393 -3.11 -19.33 2.10
CA ARG A 393 -4.42 -19.43 2.78
C ARG A 393 -4.44 -20.61 3.74
N LEU A 394 -4.99 -20.41 4.92
CA LEU A 394 -5.20 -21.42 5.94
C LEU A 394 -6.69 -21.73 6.14
#